data_36ef580ae657c87257f356d19abed1d6
#
_entry.id   36ef580ae657c87257f356d19abed1d6
#
_cell.length_a   1.000
_cell.length_b   1.000
_cell.length_c   1.000
_cell.angle_alpha   90.00
_cell.angle_beta   90.00
_cell.angle_gamma   90.00
#
_symmetry.space_group_name_H-M   'P 1'
#
loop_
_entity.id
_entity.type
_entity.pdbx_description
1 polymer ?
#
loop_
_entity_poly.entity_id
_entity_poly.type
_entity_poly.pdbx_seq_one_letter_code
_entity_poly.pdbx_strand_id
1 'polypeptide(L)'
;MLDCGEDKPDTDVEYSGLIDFDNYMLEQKDWLSREIDNPEFKNASYRVVISHMPFTKGGWYGSERLREQLLPLLEQAQIDLMLSGHKHSFGFSDKGNAASFPIIVNSNNSVLTLFASNHSLKVQVKQEDGKILLEKEFQKQ
;
A
#
# COMPACT_ATOMS: atom_id res chain seq x y z
N MET A 1 0.35 -7.29 5.11
CA MET A 1 -0.40 -6.03 5.29
C MET A 1 0.43 -5.12 6.18
N LEU A 2 0.51 -3.84 5.88
CA LEU A 2 1.25 -2.84 6.65
C LEU A 2 0.27 -1.93 7.39
N ASP A 3 0.60 -1.61 8.62
CA ASP A 3 -0.07 -0.56 9.38
C ASP A 3 0.44 0.80 8.88
N CYS A 4 -0.43 1.80 8.85
CA CYS A 4 -0.06 3.14 8.43
C CYS A 4 0.11 4.11 9.61
N GLY A 5 -0.14 3.66 10.84
CA GLY A 5 -0.19 4.55 11.99
C GLY A 5 -1.32 5.58 11.85
N GLU A 6 -1.05 6.78 12.29
CA GLU A 6 -1.97 7.91 12.22
C GLU A 6 -1.56 8.93 11.15
N ASP A 7 -2.47 9.83 10.80
CA ASP A 7 -2.25 10.84 9.76
C ASP A 7 -1.61 12.14 10.27
N LYS A 8 -1.35 12.22 11.58
CA LYS A 8 -0.69 13.34 12.26
C LYS A 8 0.52 12.87 13.06
N PRO A 9 1.47 13.77 13.38
CA PRO A 9 2.61 13.43 14.23
C PRO A 9 2.19 13.16 15.67
N ASP A 10 2.97 12.35 16.39
CA ASP A 10 2.74 12.01 17.80
C ASP A 10 2.68 13.24 18.72
N THR A 11 3.28 14.33 18.29
CA THR A 11 3.26 15.63 19.01
C THR A 11 1.98 16.44 18.80
N ASP A 12 1.04 15.97 17.95
CA ASP A 12 -0.23 16.65 17.73
C ASP A 12 -1.05 16.72 19.03
N VAL A 13 -1.66 17.86 19.26
CA VAL A 13 -2.44 18.13 20.48
C VAL A 13 -3.65 17.21 20.65
N GLU A 14 -4.18 16.67 19.55
CA GLU A 14 -5.31 15.74 19.57
C GLU A 14 -4.96 14.43 20.28
N TYR A 15 -3.69 14.04 20.26
CA TYR A 15 -3.26 12.79 20.87
C TYR A 15 -2.85 12.92 22.34
N SER A 16 -2.71 14.13 22.84
CA SER A 16 -2.40 14.41 24.27
C SER A 16 -1.19 13.63 24.80
N GLY A 17 -0.23 13.29 23.94
CA GLY A 17 0.95 12.51 24.30
C GLY A 17 0.69 11.03 24.65
N LEU A 18 -0.45 10.48 24.22
CA LEU A 18 -0.86 9.09 24.54
C LEU A 18 -0.48 8.08 23.47
N ILE A 19 0.16 8.51 22.37
CA ILE A 19 0.53 7.65 21.26
C ILE A 19 2.04 7.66 21.01
N ASP A 20 2.54 6.63 20.33
CA ASP A 20 3.95 6.45 19.98
C ASP A 20 4.06 5.77 18.59
N PHE A 21 3.33 6.30 17.60
CA PHE A 21 3.29 5.74 16.25
C PHE A 21 4.59 5.92 15.50
N ASP A 22 5.34 6.98 15.79
CA ASP A 22 6.64 7.20 15.14
C ASP A 22 7.63 6.07 15.48
N ASN A 23 7.70 5.64 16.74
CA ASN A 23 8.54 4.49 17.12
C ASN A 23 7.96 3.17 16.61
N TYR A 24 6.64 2.98 16.69
CA TYR A 24 5.98 1.82 16.13
C TYR A 24 6.28 1.66 14.62
N MET A 25 6.33 2.75 13.87
CA MET A 25 6.70 2.72 12.46
C MET A 25 8.13 2.23 12.24
N LEU A 26 9.07 2.60 13.11
CA LEU A 26 10.44 2.09 13.05
C LEU A 26 10.51 0.58 13.36
N GLU A 27 9.74 0.10 14.33
CA GLU A 27 9.63 -1.33 14.61
C GLU A 27 9.05 -2.10 13.41
N GLN A 28 8.02 -1.55 12.77
CA GLN A 28 7.44 -2.12 11.56
C GLN A 28 8.46 -2.14 10.40
N LYS A 29 9.26 -1.10 10.25
CA LYS A 29 10.35 -1.04 9.27
C LYS A 29 11.37 -2.16 9.52
N ASP A 30 11.79 -2.35 10.75
CA ASP A 30 12.73 -3.40 11.13
C ASP A 30 12.13 -4.80 10.91
N TRP A 31 10.85 -4.99 11.21
CA TRP A 31 10.14 -6.21 10.88
C TRP A 31 10.10 -6.44 9.37
N LEU A 32 9.72 -5.43 8.57
CA LEU A 32 9.64 -5.54 7.12
C LEU A 32 10.99 -5.86 6.51
N SER A 33 12.09 -5.27 7.01
CA SER A 33 13.44 -5.54 6.52
C SER A 33 13.83 -7.02 6.69
N ARG A 34 13.38 -7.67 7.76
CA ARG A 34 13.58 -9.12 7.96
C ARG A 34 12.63 -9.95 7.11
N GLU A 35 11.39 -9.49 6.96
CA GLU A 35 10.36 -10.22 6.20
C GLU A 35 10.70 -10.31 4.71
N ILE A 36 11.20 -9.24 4.09
CA ILE A 36 11.59 -9.28 2.67
C ILE A 36 12.79 -10.21 2.40
N ASP A 37 13.54 -10.57 3.45
CA ASP A 37 14.64 -11.52 3.37
C ASP A 37 14.21 -12.98 3.61
N ASN A 38 12.99 -13.19 4.09
CA ASN A 38 12.43 -14.52 4.33
C ASN A 38 12.33 -15.32 3.01
N PRO A 39 12.75 -16.60 2.99
CA PRO A 39 12.62 -17.47 1.82
C PRO A 39 11.20 -17.58 1.27
N GLU A 40 10.17 -17.59 2.12
CA GLU A 40 8.77 -17.64 1.68
C GLU A 40 8.40 -16.37 0.90
N PHE A 41 8.83 -15.20 1.37
CA PHE A 41 8.62 -13.94 0.68
C PHE A 41 9.37 -13.92 -0.67
N LYS A 42 10.65 -14.31 -0.67
CA LYS A 42 11.49 -14.33 -1.88
C LYS A 42 10.97 -15.29 -2.95
N ASN A 43 10.39 -16.42 -2.54
CA ASN A 43 9.85 -17.44 -3.44
C ASN A 43 8.37 -17.22 -3.79
N ALA A 44 7.72 -16.20 -3.22
CA ALA A 44 6.32 -15.89 -3.54
C ALA A 44 6.14 -15.56 -5.03
N SER A 45 5.08 -16.09 -5.63
CA SER A 45 4.76 -15.82 -7.03
C SER A 45 4.38 -14.37 -7.25
N TYR A 46 3.75 -13.74 -6.26
CA TYR A 46 3.35 -12.33 -6.27
C TYR A 46 3.54 -11.73 -4.88
N ARG A 47 3.89 -10.45 -4.85
CA ARG A 47 4.08 -9.65 -3.65
C ARG A 47 3.13 -8.47 -3.68
N VAL A 48 2.06 -8.57 -2.92
CA VAL A 48 1.02 -7.53 -2.84
C VAL A 48 1.07 -6.85 -1.48
N VAL A 49 1.22 -5.53 -1.50
CA VAL A 49 1.16 -4.70 -0.29
C VAL A 49 -0.25 -4.19 -0.10
N ILE A 50 -0.75 -4.28 1.13
CA ILE A 50 -2.02 -3.68 1.55
C ILE A 50 -1.72 -2.74 2.71
N SER A 51 -2.15 -1.49 2.58
CA SER A 51 -2.07 -0.47 3.63
C SER A 51 -3.28 0.46 3.53
N HIS A 52 -3.80 0.95 4.66
CA HIS A 52 -4.94 1.86 4.61
C HIS A 52 -4.59 3.15 3.85
N MET A 53 -3.52 3.85 4.23
CA MET A 53 -3.06 5.03 3.50
C MET A 53 -2.20 4.65 2.29
N PRO A 54 -2.39 5.32 1.14
CA PRO A 54 -1.55 5.09 -0.05
C PRO A 54 -0.20 5.79 0.08
N PHE A 55 0.83 5.22 -0.52
CA PHE A 55 2.19 5.78 -0.59
C PHE A 55 2.31 6.85 -1.68
N THR A 56 1.37 7.79 -1.73
CA THR A 56 1.35 8.87 -2.73
C THR A 56 2.03 10.13 -2.20
N LYS A 57 2.71 10.88 -3.08
CA LYS A 57 3.36 12.16 -2.74
C LYS A 57 2.34 13.25 -2.41
N GLY A 58 2.73 14.19 -1.56
CA GLY A 58 1.92 15.37 -1.20
C GLY A 58 0.66 14.99 -0.42
N GLY A 59 0.74 13.94 0.36
CA GLY A 59 -0.34 13.43 1.19
C GLY A 59 -0.32 13.99 2.62
N TRP A 60 -0.93 13.23 3.51
CA TRP A 60 -0.91 13.47 4.95
C TRP A 60 0.44 13.09 5.55
N TYR A 61 0.67 13.51 6.78
CA TYR A 61 1.86 13.16 7.55
C TYR A 61 2.12 11.64 7.53
N GLY A 62 1.11 10.83 7.84
CA GLY A 62 1.22 9.37 7.82
C GLY A 62 1.64 8.82 6.45
N SER A 63 1.09 9.33 5.34
CA SER A 63 1.50 8.91 3.98
C SER A 63 2.96 9.24 3.70
N GLU A 64 3.44 10.41 4.10
CA GLU A 64 4.84 10.79 3.90
C GLU A 64 5.77 9.96 4.78
N ARG A 65 5.40 9.66 6.02
CA ARG A 65 6.16 8.77 6.92
C ARG A 65 6.27 7.35 6.35
N LEU A 66 5.17 6.79 5.81
CA LEU A 66 5.19 5.50 5.12
C LEU A 66 6.16 5.51 3.93
N ARG A 67 6.14 6.58 3.15
CA ARG A 67 7.06 6.74 2.02
C ARG A 67 8.52 6.79 2.47
N GLU A 68 8.82 7.62 3.46
CA GLU A 68 10.20 7.77 3.96
C GLU A 68 10.75 6.48 4.56
N GLN A 69 9.94 5.78 5.35
CA GLN A 69 10.40 4.64 6.13
C GLN A 69 10.29 3.30 5.40
N LEU A 70 9.22 3.06 4.65
CA LEU A 70 8.91 1.74 4.12
C LEU A 70 9.07 1.64 2.60
N LEU A 71 8.84 2.72 1.84
CA LEU A 71 8.90 2.64 0.38
C LEU A 71 10.25 2.14 -0.15
N PRO A 72 11.43 2.57 0.36
CA PRO A 72 12.71 2.05 -0.13
C PRO A 72 12.85 0.53 0.02
N LEU A 73 12.35 -0.04 1.12
CA LEU A 73 12.34 -1.48 1.34
C LEU A 73 11.40 -2.20 0.36
N LEU A 74 10.21 -1.64 0.13
CA LEU A 74 9.24 -2.21 -0.81
C LEU A 74 9.73 -2.17 -2.26
N GLU A 75 10.46 -1.13 -2.65
CA GLU A 75 11.08 -1.03 -3.98
C GLU A 75 12.18 -2.08 -4.15
N GLN A 76 13.01 -2.28 -3.12
CA GLN A 76 14.00 -3.37 -3.10
C GLN A 76 13.34 -4.75 -3.15
N ALA A 77 12.21 -4.91 -2.49
CA ALA A 77 11.46 -6.16 -2.40
C ALA A 77 10.73 -6.55 -3.70
N GLN A 78 10.77 -5.72 -4.73
CA GLN A 78 10.11 -5.97 -6.03
C GLN A 78 8.61 -6.27 -5.88
N ILE A 79 7.89 -5.35 -5.25
CA ILE A 79 6.44 -5.44 -5.08
C ILE A 79 5.74 -5.37 -6.44
N ASP A 80 4.74 -6.24 -6.65
CA ASP A 80 3.96 -6.30 -7.89
C ASP A 80 2.81 -5.29 -7.88
N LEU A 81 2.20 -5.04 -6.71
CA LEU A 81 1.01 -4.21 -6.59
C LEU A 81 0.83 -3.71 -5.16
N MET A 82 0.38 -2.46 -5.01
CA MET A 82 -0.12 -1.93 -3.75
C MET A 82 -1.61 -1.63 -3.82
N LEU A 83 -2.34 -2.04 -2.79
CA LEU A 83 -3.76 -1.76 -2.58
C LEU A 83 -3.93 -0.87 -1.35
N SER A 84 -4.74 0.17 -1.47
CA SER A 84 -5.00 1.10 -0.37
C SER A 84 -6.40 1.72 -0.47
N GLY A 85 -6.78 2.48 0.53
CA GLY A 85 -8.04 3.19 0.64
C GLY A 85 -7.82 4.65 1.09
N HIS A 86 -8.39 5.03 2.24
CA HIS A 86 -8.25 6.31 2.93
C HIS A 86 -8.86 7.52 2.20
N LYS A 87 -8.62 7.68 0.91
CA LYS A 87 -9.04 8.89 0.15
C LYS A 87 -10.54 8.94 -0.16
N HIS A 88 -11.30 7.88 0.14
CA HIS A 88 -12.72 7.74 -0.17
C HIS A 88 -13.07 7.99 -1.65
N SER A 89 -12.06 8.05 -2.51
CA SER A 89 -12.19 8.22 -3.96
C SER A 89 -11.26 7.25 -4.68
N PHE A 90 -11.70 6.75 -5.82
CA PHE A 90 -10.88 5.87 -6.64
C PHE A 90 -9.66 6.60 -7.18
N GLY A 91 -8.51 5.92 -7.16
CA GLY A 91 -7.27 6.38 -7.76
C GLY A 91 -6.44 5.23 -8.30
N PHE A 92 -5.73 5.49 -9.38
CA PHE A 92 -4.76 4.58 -9.95
C PHE A 92 -3.48 5.34 -10.30
N SER A 93 -2.35 4.84 -9.80
CA SER A 93 -1.01 5.32 -10.15
C SER A 93 -0.25 4.17 -10.78
N ASP A 94 0.16 4.33 -12.02
CA ASP A 94 0.96 3.31 -12.71
C ASP A 94 2.40 3.30 -12.20
N LYS A 95 3.10 2.20 -12.50
CA LYS A 95 4.51 2.00 -12.23
C LYS A 95 5.34 3.21 -12.69
N GLY A 96 6.24 3.68 -11.83
CA GLY A 96 7.15 4.79 -12.10
C GLY A 96 6.63 6.19 -11.75
N ASN A 97 5.35 6.32 -11.37
CA ASN A 97 4.80 7.62 -10.95
C ASN A 97 5.07 7.91 -9.45
N ALA A 98 4.42 7.16 -8.57
CA ALA A 98 4.56 7.33 -7.12
C ALA A 98 5.56 6.34 -6.51
N ALA A 99 5.68 5.14 -7.09
CA ALA A 99 6.56 4.06 -6.70
C ALA A 99 7.02 3.27 -7.93
N SER A 100 7.96 2.33 -7.76
CA SER A 100 8.39 1.41 -8.81
C SER A 100 7.35 0.31 -9.14
N PHE A 101 6.21 0.32 -8.45
CA PHE A 101 5.08 -0.58 -8.63
C PHE A 101 3.75 0.20 -8.71
N PRO A 102 2.70 -0.37 -9.31
CA PRO A 102 1.40 0.29 -9.37
C PRO A 102 0.71 0.36 -8.01
N ILE A 103 -0.04 1.45 -7.80
CA ILE A 103 -0.83 1.69 -6.58
C ILE A 103 -2.30 1.89 -6.97
N ILE A 104 -3.19 1.12 -6.35
CA ILE A 104 -4.63 1.26 -6.49
C ILE A 104 -5.21 1.76 -5.17
N VAL A 105 -5.92 2.89 -5.23
CA VAL A 105 -6.68 3.43 -4.11
C VAL A 105 -8.16 3.13 -4.35
N ASN A 106 -8.74 2.31 -3.47
CA ASN A 106 -10.16 1.98 -3.56
C ASN A 106 -11.02 3.11 -2.95
N SER A 107 -12.22 3.30 -3.47
CA SER A 107 -13.20 4.24 -2.91
C SER A 107 -14.09 3.56 -1.88
N ASN A 108 -14.82 4.36 -1.10
CA ASN A 108 -15.76 3.88 -0.08
C ASN A 108 -17.06 3.27 -0.67
N ASN A 109 -17.31 3.46 -1.98
CA ASN A 109 -18.49 2.95 -2.70
C ASN A 109 -18.11 1.95 -3.80
N SER A 110 -16.98 1.29 -3.68
CA SER A 110 -16.52 0.29 -4.65
C SER A 110 -15.89 -0.93 -3.97
N VAL A 111 -15.95 -2.04 -4.68
CA VAL A 111 -15.30 -3.29 -4.31
C VAL A 111 -14.10 -3.50 -5.23
N LEU A 112 -12.93 -3.75 -4.62
CA LEU A 112 -11.75 -4.18 -5.32
C LEU A 112 -11.64 -5.70 -5.20
N THR A 113 -11.52 -6.38 -6.34
CA THR A 113 -11.31 -7.82 -6.42
C THR A 113 -9.97 -8.11 -7.06
N LEU A 114 -9.19 -8.97 -6.42
CA LEU A 114 -7.89 -9.42 -6.90
C LEU A 114 -7.93 -10.92 -7.16
N PHE A 115 -7.57 -11.33 -8.37
CA PHE A 115 -7.43 -12.72 -8.77
C PHE A 115 -5.98 -13.01 -9.12
N ALA A 116 -5.38 -13.98 -8.44
CA ALA A 116 -4.04 -14.47 -8.73
C ALA A 116 -4.13 -15.80 -9.51
N SER A 117 -3.36 -15.91 -10.57
CA SER A 117 -3.12 -17.15 -11.33
C SER A 117 -1.63 -17.43 -11.36
N ASN A 118 -1.24 -18.55 -12.00
CA ASN A 118 0.18 -18.86 -12.18
C ASN A 118 0.93 -17.86 -13.08
N HIS A 119 0.21 -17.03 -13.85
CA HIS A 119 0.78 -16.19 -14.90
C HIS A 119 0.48 -14.70 -14.71
N SER A 120 -0.58 -14.35 -14.00
CA SER A 120 -1.01 -12.96 -13.88
C SER A 120 -1.78 -12.66 -12.60
N LEU A 121 -1.75 -11.38 -12.20
CA LEU A 121 -2.67 -10.77 -11.25
C LEU A 121 -3.72 -9.97 -12.02
N LYS A 122 -5.02 -10.32 -11.86
CA LYS A 122 -6.13 -9.54 -12.40
C LYS A 122 -6.78 -8.74 -11.29
N VAL A 123 -6.97 -7.44 -11.53
CA VAL A 123 -7.64 -6.54 -10.62
C VAL A 123 -8.87 -5.97 -11.30
N GLN A 124 -9.98 -5.98 -10.60
CA GLN A 124 -11.19 -5.26 -10.98
C GLN A 124 -11.64 -4.38 -9.82
N VAL A 125 -11.93 -3.11 -10.12
CA VAL A 125 -12.58 -2.19 -9.18
C VAL A 125 -13.94 -1.83 -9.77
N LYS A 126 -15.00 -2.14 -9.02
CA LYS A 126 -16.39 -1.99 -9.44
C LYS A 126 -17.18 -1.22 -8.39
N GLN A 127 -17.91 -0.18 -8.82
CA GLN A 127 -18.82 0.57 -7.96
C GLN A 127 -20.09 -0.23 -7.65
N GLU A 128 -20.79 0.18 -6.60
CA GLU A 128 -22.07 -0.42 -6.18
C GLU A 128 -23.14 -0.38 -7.27
N ASP A 129 -23.13 0.66 -8.13
CA ASP A 129 -24.03 0.79 -9.28
C ASP A 129 -23.68 -0.13 -10.46
N GLY A 130 -22.61 -0.91 -10.32
CA GLY A 130 -22.13 -1.84 -11.34
C GLY A 130 -21.09 -1.26 -12.31
N LYS A 131 -20.76 0.02 -12.24
CA LYS A 131 -19.75 0.65 -13.09
C LYS A 131 -18.35 0.12 -12.79
N ILE A 132 -17.63 -0.32 -13.80
CA ILE A 132 -16.23 -0.72 -13.69
C ILE A 132 -15.36 0.54 -13.75
N LEU A 133 -14.58 0.79 -12.70
CA LEU A 133 -13.62 1.89 -12.61
C LEU A 133 -12.25 1.50 -13.11
N LEU A 134 -11.87 0.25 -12.91
CA LEU A 134 -10.60 -0.33 -13.35
C LEU A 134 -10.79 -1.82 -13.66
N GLU A 135 -10.23 -2.26 -14.77
CA GLU A 135 -9.96 -3.66 -15.04
C GLU A 135 -8.55 -3.75 -15.62
N LYS A 136 -7.64 -4.40 -14.93
CA LYS A 136 -6.23 -4.47 -15.32
C LYS A 136 -5.64 -5.84 -15.00
N GLU A 137 -4.76 -6.29 -15.88
CA GLU A 137 -3.99 -7.52 -15.71
C GLU A 137 -2.50 -7.19 -15.68
N PHE A 138 -1.82 -7.64 -14.62
CA PHE A 138 -0.39 -7.53 -14.45
C PHE A 138 0.23 -8.89 -14.71
N GLN A 139 1.08 -8.99 -15.72
CA GLN A 139 1.78 -10.23 -16.04
C GLN A 139 2.91 -10.46 -15.03
N LYS A 140 3.16 -11.73 -14.70
CA LYS A 140 4.31 -12.12 -13.89
C LYS A 140 5.59 -11.72 -14.63
N GLN A 141 6.48 -10.99 -13.95
CA GLN A 141 7.81 -10.66 -14.47
C GLN A 141 8.79 -11.81 -14.31
#